data_cab54598e6c6f45fd68bf3e18bc0ad74
#
_entry.id   cab54598e6c6f45fd68bf3e18bc0ad74
#
_cell.length_a   1.000
_cell.length_b   1.000
_cell.length_c   1.000
_cell.angle_alpha   90.00
_cell.angle_beta   90.00
_cell.angle_gamma   90.00
#
_symmetry.space_group_name_H-M   'P 1'
#
loop_
_entity.id
_entity.type
_entity.pdbx_description
1 polymer ?
#
loop_
_entity_poly.entity_id
_entity_poly.type
_entity_poly.pdbx_seq_one_letter_code
_entity_poly.pdbx_strand_id
1 'polypeptide(L)'
;MKQRITIYVIIFIVVGSNFLFAAEPELSGVTDTTVNYTAGAGDAPEHSFGIEEYANLRLRVRTGEKAIFYAAFNLMALTGNYLENAALVGSLYQNPYFASTPFVYGQNYAAGMELERLYFRINGDYIDVEAGLLRINFGYGQVWGSSDFLNPRNPLFPNARPRGVLGMNASFYPIDSLKLMGFIAAPKNPLETGGGGEIHGLSMDQHWDRASLQALYAFQNPDTVFGQGIHRFGLSLKADIELGFVLDGLYTLNPEKVEGIDGLSLGAGFDYSLFGGDLYVLAEYLFNGSSSATALGFGGNWSNNHYLYGTALYRFNYHCNLVLSTIFCFDDLSFSPFATLNYELFQGFSLNLTARLPMDQKTLNGGKAGELGPVPPRPDGGEGTAGAKFIINAGARLRF
;
A
#
# COMPACT_ATOMS: atom_id res chain seq x y z
N MET A 1 20.91 3.07 21.95
CA MET A 1 19.76 2.68 21.12
C MET A 1 19.51 1.17 21.11
N LYS A 2 20.48 0.31 20.80
CA LYS A 2 20.35 -1.17 20.81
C LYS A 2 19.75 -1.74 22.11
N GLN A 3 20.20 -1.30 23.29
CA GLN A 3 19.68 -1.77 24.59
C GLN A 3 18.19 -1.43 24.81
N ARG A 4 17.70 -0.29 24.34
CA ARG A 4 16.29 0.09 24.50
C ARG A 4 15.38 -0.78 23.64
N ILE A 5 15.78 -1.10 22.40
CA ILE A 5 15.04 -1.98 21.48
C ILE A 5 14.97 -3.40 22.04
N THR A 6 16.09 -3.91 22.58
CA THR A 6 16.11 -5.24 23.23
C THR A 6 15.14 -5.31 24.41
N ILE A 7 15.05 -4.25 25.22
CA ILE A 7 14.09 -4.18 26.33
C ILE A 7 12.65 -4.21 25.83
N TYR A 8 12.29 -3.47 24.78
CA TYR A 8 10.94 -3.49 24.21
C TYR A 8 10.58 -4.85 23.61
N VAL A 9 11.51 -5.51 22.93
CA VAL A 9 11.31 -6.87 22.40
C VAL A 9 11.14 -7.88 23.52
N ILE A 10 11.92 -7.81 24.59
CA ILE A 10 11.80 -8.69 25.76
C ILE A 10 10.47 -8.45 26.48
N ILE A 11 10.08 -7.20 26.73
CA ILE A 11 8.80 -6.87 27.34
C ILE A 11 7.64 -7.41 26.46
N PHE A 12 7.73 -7.25 25.15
CA PHE A 12 6.75 -7.75 24.21
C PHE A 12 6.63 -9.28 24.24
N ILE A 13 7.76 -10.00 24.30
CA ILE A 13 7.79 -11.47 24.40
C ILE A 13 7.25 -11.93 25.76
N VAL A 14 7.64 -11.32 26.85
CA VAL A 14 7.20 -11.70 28.21
C VAL A 14 5.74 -11.38 28.45
N VAL A 15 5.25 -10.23 27.98
CA VAL A 15 3.83 -9.88 28.06
C VAL A 15 3.04 -10.81 27.14
N GLY A 16 3.46 -11.03 25.89
CA GLY A 16 2.79 -11.92 24.94
C GLY A 16 2.69 -13.37 25.42
N SER A 17 3.73 -13.92 26.06
CA SER A 17 3.72 -15.32 26.52
C SER A 17 2.70 -15.58 27.64
N ASN A 18 2.46 -14.63 28.53
CA ASN A 18 1.46 -14.79 29.61
C ASN A 18 0.01 -14.71 29.09
N PHE A 19 -0.22 -14.12 27.92
CA PHE A 19 -1.55 -14.02 27.32
C PHE A 19 -1.97 -15.29 26.55
N LEU A 20 -1.05 -16.15 26.15
CA LEU A 20 -1.34 -17.33 25.33
C LEU A 20 -2.07 -18.45 26.10
N PHE A 21 -2.04 -18.44 27.43
CA PHE A 21 -2.57 -19.53 28.26
C PHE A 21 -4.08 -19.45 28.60
N ALA A 22 -4.75 -18.34 28.30
CA ALA A 22 -6.18 -18.15 28.64
C ALA A 22 -7.02 -17.61 27.46
N ALA A 23 -6.61 -17.87 26.22
CA ALA A 23 -7.09 -17.17 25.06
C ALA A 23 -7.67 -18.13 24.01
N GLU A 24 -8.68 -17.66 23.28
CA GLU A 24 -9.21 -18.37 22.10
C GLU A 24 -8.40 -17.91 20.86
N PRO A 25 -7.52 -18.76 20.30
CA PRO A 25 -6.80 -18.46 19.08
C PRO A 25 -7.69 -18.64 17.85
N GLU A 26 -7.78 -17.61 17.02
CA GLU A 26 -8.40 -17.66 15.70
C GLU A 26 -7.29 -17.71 14.65
N LEU A 27 -7.23 -18.79 13.87
CA LEU A 27 -6.36 -18.91 12.71
C LEU A 27 -7.17 -18.67 11.45
N SER A 28 -6.70 -17.79 10.59
CA SER A 28 -7.31 -17.53 9.29
C SER A 28 -6.22 -17.29 8.24
N GLY A 29 -6.57 -17.34 6.98
CA GLY A 29 -5.58 -17.12 5.96
C GLY A 29 -6.15 -16.94 4.56
N VAL A 30 -5.23 -16.64 3.66
CA VAL A 30 -5.48 -16.57 2.21
C VAL A 30 -4.30 -17.22 1.53
N THR A 31 -4.56 -18.07 0.55
CA THR A 31 -3.56 -18.54 -0.40
C THR A 31 -3.93 -18.09 -1.80
N ASP A 32 -2.96 -17.61 -2.54
CA ASP A 32 -3.08 -17.18 -3.92
C ASP A 32 -2.04 -17.91 -4.76
N THR A 33 -2.47 -18.61 -5.79
CA THR A 33 -1.61 -19.13 -6.85
C THR A 33 -1.83 -18.29 -8.08
N THR A 34 -0.79 -17.64 -8.61
CA THR A 34 -0.89 -16.78 -9.80
C THR A 34 0.10 -17.23 -10.86
N VAL A 35 -0.40 -17.46 -12.05
CA VAL A 35 0.40 -17.69 -13.26
C VAL A 35 0.57 -16.33 -13.94
N ASN A 36 1.81 -15.93 -14.15
CA ASN A 36 2.17 -14.65 -14.74
C ASN A 36 2.78 -14.88 -16.12
N TYR A 37 2.27 -14.16 -17.12
CA TYR A 37 2.84 -14.07 -18.45
C TYR A 37 3.09 -12.60 -18.79
N THR A 38 4.28 -12.29 -19.28
CA THR A 38 4.65 -10.95 -19.72
C THR A 38 5.30 -11.02 -21.09
N ALA A 39 4.75 -10.27 -22.06
CA ALA A 39 5.43 -9.96 -23.30
C ALA A 39 6.37 -8.78 -23.06
N GLY A 40 7.66 -8.97 -23.23
CA GLY A 40 8.69 -7.98 -22.95
C GLY A 40 8.73 -6.84 -23.94
N ALA A 41 9.32 -5.73 -23.53
CA ALA A 41 9.62 -4.55 -24.33
C ALA A 41 11.04 -4.06 -24.05
N GLY A 42 11.69 -3.45 -25.04
CA GLY A 42 13.10 -3.05 -24.92
C GLY A 42 14.02 -4.24 -24.75
N ASP A 43 14.92 -4.17 -23.76
CA ASP A 43 15.90 -5.21 -23.45
C ASP A 43 15.34 -6.34 -22.55
N ALA A 44 14.06 -6.29 -22.20
CA ALA A 44 13.42 -7.36 -21.44
C ALA A 44 13.28 -8.63 -22.33
N PRO A 45 13.29 -9.84 -21.72
CA PRO A 45 13.00 -11.07 -22.46
C PRO A 45 11.69 -10.94 -23.23
N GLU A 46 11.68 -11.39 -24.49
CA GLU A 46 10.51 -11.27 -25.37
C GLU A 46 9.25 -11.88 -24.75
N HIS A 47 9.44 -12.98 -24.03
CA HIS A 47 8.37 -13.65 -23.28
C HIS A 47 8.91 -14.11 -21.92
N SER A 48 8.20 -13.74 -20.87
CA SER A 48 8.45 -14.20 -19.51
C SER A 48 7.25 -14.96 -18.99
N PHE A 49 7.51 -16.07 -18.33
CA PHE A 49 6.48 -16.90 -17.70
C PHE A 49 6.93 -17.26 -16.28
N GLY A 50 6.01 -17.20 -15.33
CA GLY A 50 6.30 -17.58 -13.96
C GLY A 50 5.05 -17.96 -13.18
N ILE A 51 5.25 -18.62 -12.05
CA ILE A 51 4.22 -18.93 -11.09
C ILE A 51 4.61 -18.27 -9.78
N GLU A 52 3.64 -17.59 -9.17
CA GLU A 52 3.72 -16.99 -7.87
C GLU A 52 2.74 -17.71 -6.93
N GLU A 53 3.29 -18.25 -5.85
CA GLU A 53 2.55 -18.78 -4.73
C GLU A 53 2.66 -17.81 -3.57
N TYR A 54 1.53 -17.38 -3.04
CA TYR A 54 1.44 -16.48 -1.91
C TYR A 54 0.51 -17.07 -0.85
N ALA A 55 0.95 -17.07 0.40
CA ALA A 55 0.11 -17.41 1.52
C ALA A 55 0.23 -16.35 2.61
N ASN A 56 -0.88 -15.81 3.07
CA ASN A 56 -0.96 -14.93 4.23
C ASN A 56 -1.65 -15.66 5.37
N LEU A 57 -0.89 -15.97 6.41
CA LEU A 57 -1.36 -16.64 7.62
C LEU A 57 -1.55 -15.60 8.73
N ARG A 58 -2.69 -15.63 9.40
CA ARG A 58 -3.08 -14.67 10.44
C ARG A 58 -3.47 -15.41 11.70
N LEU A 59 -2.83 -15.04 12.79
CA LEU A 59 -3.18 -15.48 14.13
C LEU A 59 -3.75 -14.28 14.90
N ARG A 60 -4.95 -14.43 15.42
CA ARG A 60 -5.58 -13.48 16.33
C ARG A 60 -5.87 -14.19 17.64
N VAL A 61 -5.40 -13.63 18.72
CA VAL A 61 -5.60 -14.18 20.06
C VAL A 61 -6.28 -13.11 20.90
N ARG A 62 -7.49 -13.42 21.39
CA ARG A 62 -8.23 -12.52 22.29
C ARG A 62 -8.02 -12.98 23.72
N THR A 63 -7.67 -12.06 24.60
CA THR A 63 -7.55 -12.31 26.04
C THR A 63 -8.57 -11.44 26.76
N GLY A 64 -9.65 -12.09 27.18
CA GLY A 64 -10.81 -11.39 27.67
C GLY A 64 -11.46 -10.47 26.61
N GLU A 65 -12.18 -9.45 27.04
CA GLU A 65 -12.96 -8.57 26.14
C GLU A 65 -12.10 -7.43 25.56
N LYS A 66 -10.99 -7.08 26.19
CA LYS A 66 -10.28 -5.83 25.94
C LYS A 66 -8.91 -5.96 25.28
N ALA A 67 -8.30 -7.14 25.30
CA ALA A 67 -6.94 -7.30 24.79
C ALA A 67 -6.88 -8.24 23.57
N ILE A 68 -6.13 -7.82 22.53
CA ILE A 68 -5.95 -8.58 21.30
C ILE A 68 -4.44 -8.62 20.99
N PHE A 69 -3.94 -9.81 20.73
CA PHE A 69 -2.67 -10.02 20.06
C PHE A 69 -2.94 -10.43 18.61
N TYR A 70 -2.19 -9.86 17.68
CA TYR A 70 -2.32 -10.16 16.27
C TYR A 70 -0.94 -10.37 15.63
N ALA A 71 -0.82 -11.46 14.86
CA ALA A 71 0.34 -11.74 14.02
C ALA A 71 -0.10 -12.12 12.61
N ALA A 72 0.57 -11.61 11.60
CA ALA A 72 0.35 -11.98 10.20
C ALA A 72 1.69 -12.18 9.49
N PHE A 73 1.79 -13.30 8.78
CA PHE A 73 2.98 -13.71 8.02
C PHE A 73 2.61 -13.90 6.56
N ASN A 74 3.45 -13.41 5.68
CA ASN A 74 3.41 -13.71 4.26
C ASN A 74 4.47 -14.75 3.92
N LEU A 75 4.07 -15.81 3.25
CA LEU A 75 4.95 -16.77 2.61
C LEU A 75 4.85 -16.57 1.11
N MET A 76 5.96 -16.51 0.42
CA MET A 76 6.00 -16.25 -1.03
C MET A 76 6.98 -17.22 -1.67
N ALA A 77 6.57 -17.79 -2.80
CA ALA A 77 7.42 -18.59 -3.66
C ALA A 77 7.18 -18.17 -5.11
N LEU A 78 8.25 -17.97 -5.84
CA LEU A 78 8.26 -17.51 -7.23
C LEU A 78 9.08 -18.49 -8.07
N THR A 79 8.57 -18.83 -9.24
CA THR A 79 9.30 -19.68 -10.20
C THR A 79 9.15 -19.14 -11.62
N GLY A 80 10.13 -19.44 -12.47
CA GLY A 80 10.08 -19.10 -13.89
C GLY A 80 11.17 -18.12 -14.34
N ASN A 81 11.28 -17.94 -15.66
CA ASN A 81 12.26 -17.02 -16.27
C ASN A 81 11.93 -15.53 -16.06
N TYR A 82 10.76 -15.23 -15.57
CA TYR A 82 10.32 -13.90 -15.10
C TYR A 82 11.21 -13.36 -13.96
N LEU A 83 11.89 -14.24 -13.20
CA LEU A 83 12.86 -13.88 -12.15
C LEU A 83 14.19 -13.34 -12.68
N GLU A 84 14.46 -13.47 -13.97
CA GLU A 84 15.63 -12.85 -14.61
C GLU A 84 15.57 -11.32 -14.57
N ASN A 85 14.38 -10.75 -14.31
CA ASN A 85 14.20 -9.34 -14.06
C ASN A 85 14.41 -9.02 -12.56
N ALA A 86 15.68 -8.81 -12.16
CA ALA A 86 16.09 -8.56 -10.78
C ALA A 86 15.36 -7.37 -10.10
N ALA A 87 14.92 -6.38 -10.88
CA ALA A 87 14.17 -5.23 -10.36
C ALA A 87 12.77 -5.65 -9.83
N LEU A 88 12.14 -6.63 -10.45
CA LEU A 88 10.86 -7.15 -10.04
C LEU A 88 10.96 -7.95 -8.74
N VAL A 89 11.99 -8.78 -8.61
CA VAL A 89 12.27 -9.55 -7.39
C VAL A 89 12.58 -8.64 -6.21
N GLY A 90 13.35 -7.58 -6.43
CA GLY A 90 13.67 -6.58 -5.40
C GLY A 90 12.43 -5.85 -4.87
N SER A 91 11.43 -5.59 -5.70
CA SER A 91 10.20 -4.90 -5.28
C SER A 91 9.29 -5.75 -4.41
N LEU A 92 9.34 -7.06 -4.54
CA LEU A 92 8.51 -8.00 -3.77
C LEU A 92 9.01 -8.18 -2.33
N TYR A 93 10.29 -7.96 -2.07
CA TYR A 93 10.94 -8.23 -0.78
C TYR A 93 11.31 -6.98 0.03
N GLN A 94 10.75 -5.83 -0.26
CA GLN A 94 11.11 -4.59 0.45
C GLN A 94 10.31 -4.39 1.74
N ASN A 95 10.52 -5.23 2.76
CA ASN A 95 10.09 -4.85 4.10
C ASN A 95 11.27 -4.18 4.83
N PRO A 96 11.18 -2.89 5.20
CA PRO A 96 12.27 -2.17 5.85
C PRO A 96 12.55 -2.64 7.29
N TYR A 97 11.65 -3.40 7.91
CA TYR A 97 11.78 -3.81 9.31
C TYR A 97 12.37 -5.21 9.48
N PHE A 98 12.13 -6.09 8.53
CA PHE A 98 12.65 -7.45 8.53
C PHE A 98 13.18 -7.70 7.14
N ALA A 99 14.51 -7.74 7.01
CA ALA A 99 15.14 -8.04 5.75
C ALA A 99 14.51 -9.31 5.18
N SER A 100 13.67 -9.13 4.19
CA SER A 100 13.07 -10.20 3.43
C SER A 100 14.13 -10.73 2.46
N THR A 101 15.20 -11.27 2.99
CA THR A 101 16.10 -12.10 2.20
C THR A 101 15.33 -13.36 1.85
N PRO A 102 15.24 -13.74 0.57
CA PRO A 102 14.68 -15.03 0.23
C PRO A 102 15.42 -16.12 1.02
N PHE A 103 14.68 -17.03 1.65
CA PHE A 103 15.29 -18.18 2.34
C PHE A 103 15.99 -19.09 1.37
N VAL A 104 15.45 -19.19 0.15
CA VAL A 104 15.95 -19.99 -0.94
C VAL A 104 15.92 -19.13 -2.19
N TYR A 105 17.03 -19.12 -2.89
CA TYR A 105 17.18 -18.34 -4.11
C TYR A 105 17.97 -19.13 -5.14
N GLY A 106 17.52 -19.09 -6.39
CA GLY A 106 18.20 -19.68 -7.55
C GLY A 106 17.92 -18.87 -8.80
N GLN A 107 18.41 -19.32 -9.94
CA GLN A 107 18.27 -18.59 -11.20
C GLN A 107 16.79 -18.40 -11.60
N ASN A 108 15.94 -19.42 -11.38
CA ASN A 108 14.55 -19.43 -11.80
C ASN A 108 13.57 -19.68 -10.66
N TYR A 109 13.99 -19.54 -9.40
CA TYR A 109 13.12 -19.67 -8.24
C TYR A 109 13.58 -18.80 -7.08
N ALA A 110 12.64 -18.32 -6.29
CA ALA A 110 12.89 -17.65 -5.03
C ALA A 110 11.74 -17.97 -4.07
N ALA A 111 12.07 -18.15 -2.79
CA ALA A 111 11.05 -18.29 -1.75
C ALA A 111 11.47 -17.52 -0.52
N GLY A 112 10.51 -16.90 0.16
CA GLY A 112 10.77 -16.08 1.33
C GLY A 112 9.57 -15.99 2.26
N MET A 113 9.81 -15.38 3.41
CA MET A 113 8.79 -15.07 4.40
C MET A 113 8.94 -13.62 4.84
N GLU A 114 7.81 -12.98 5.05
CA GLU A 114 7.72 -11.61 5.56
C GLU A 114 6.81 -11.58 6.78
N LEU A 115 7.23 -10.87 7.82
CA LEU A 115 6.32 -10.51 8.91
C LEU A 115 5.54 -9.26 8.49
N GLU A 116 4.26 -9.44 8.13
CA GLU A 116 3.40 -8.34 7.67
C GLU A 116 2.97 -7.46 8.85
N ARG A 117 2.58 -8.12 9.96
CA ARG A 117 2.09 -7.44 11.17
C ARG A 117 2.37 -8.25 12.42
N LEU A 118 2.64 -7.55 13.48
CA LEU A 118 2.80 -8.11 14.81
C LEU A 118 2.51 -7.02 15.84
N TYR A 119 1.32 -6.99 16.39
CA TYR A 119 0.93 -5.96 17.33
C TYR A 119 0.06 -6.48 18.45
N PHE A 120 0.02 -5.70 19.50
CA PHE A 120 -0.85 -5.84 20.63
C PHE A 120 -1.79 -4.64 20.69
N ARG A 121 -3.07 -4.89 20.97
CA ARG A 121 -4.11 -3.87 21.12
C ARG A 121 -4.82 -4.04 22.46
N ILE A 122 -5.05 -2.94 23.16
CA ILE A 122 -5.93 -2.84 24.32
C ILE A 122 -7.06 -1.89 23.96
N ASN A 123 -8.30 -2.37 24.07
CA ASN A 123 -9.49 -1.57 23.89
C ASN A 123 -10.00 -1.15 25.26
N GLY A 124 -10.03 0.15 25.51
CA GLY A 124 -10.66 0.73 26.70
C GLY A 124 -12.03 1.30 26.36
N ASP A 125 -12.72 1.83 27.35
CA ASP A 125 -14.04 2.41 27.15
C ASP A 125 -13.95 3.76 26.41
N TYR A 126 -12.85 4.49 26.58
CA TYR A 126 -12.58 5.79 25.96
C TYR A 126 -11.23 5.87 25.26
N ILE A 127 -10.34 4.92 25.53
CA ILE A 127 -8.97 4.95 25.00
C ILE A 127 -8.59 3.58 24.49
N ASP A 128 -8.19 3.50 23.22
CA ASP A 128 -7.56 2.33 22.61
C ASP A 128 -6.05 2.58 22.47
N VAL A 129 -5.26 1.55 22.71
CA VAL A 129 -3.80 1.60 22.52
C VAL A 129 -3.37 0.43 21.66
N GLU A 130 -2.57 0.70 20.63
CA GLU A 130 -1.94 -0.32 19.78
C GLU A 130 -0.43 -0.11 19.77
N ALA A 131 0.35 -1.19 19.82
CA ALA A 131 1.81 -1.12 19.75
C ALA A 131 2.38 -2.35 19.02
N GLY A 132 3.40 -2.14 18.21
CA GLY A 132 4.10 -3.18 17.45
C GLY A 132 4.28 -2.82 15.99
N LEU A 133 4.34 -3.84 15.11
CA LEU A 133 4.29 -3.67 13.66
C LEU A 133 2.82 -3.60 13.24
N LEU A 134 2.33 -2.38 13.06
CA LEU A 134 0.90 -2.11 12.86
C LEU A 134 0.67 -1.18 11.67
N ARG A 135 -0.57 -0.99 11.31
CA ARG A 135 -0.96 -0.09 10.25
C ARG A 135 -1.65 1.14 10.83
N ILE A 136 -1.06 2.31 10.60
CA ILE A 136 -1.62 3.60 10.96
C ILE A 136 -2.03 4.27 9.66
N ASN A 137 -3.33 4.34 9.37
CA ASN A 137 -3.85 4.88 8.11
C ASN A 137 -4.31 6.30 8.28
N PHE A 138 -4.09 7.09 7.25
CA PHE A 138 -4.58 8.46 7.15
C PHE A 138 -5.30 8.67 5.82
N GLY A 139 -6.26 9.63 5.85
CA GLY A 139 -7.02 10.02 4.67
C GLY A 139 -8.14 9.07 4.30
N TYR A 140 -8.99 9.56 3.39
CA TYR A 140 -10.12 8.85 2.85
C TYR A 140 -9.95 8.50 1.37
N GLY A 141 -8.83 8.89 0.73
CA GLY A 141 -8.51 8.51 -0.65
C GLY A 141 -8.59 7.00 -0.82
N GLN A 142 -9.28 6.55 -1.86
CA GLN A 142 -9.49 5.11 -2.09
C GLN A 142 -8.33 4.48 -2.86
N VAL A 143 -7.74 5.24 -3.78
CA VAL A 143 -6.68 4.79 -4.68
C VAL A 143 -5.33 5.36 -4.27
N TRP A 144 -5.22 6.69 -4.24
CA TRP A 144 -3.94 7.36 -4.02
C TRP A 144 -3.61 7.49 -2.53
N GLY A 145 -4.61 7.83 -1.68
CA GLY A 145 -4.40 8.06 -0.25
C GLY A 145 -3.32 9.10 -0.01
N SER A 146 -3.50 10.32 -0.53
CA SER A 146 -2.48 11.38 -0.53
C SER A 146 -1.92 11.71 0.86
N SER A 147 -2.70 11.57 1.91
CA SER A 147 -2.29 11.78 3.30
C SER A 147 -1.74 10.52 3.99
N ASP A 148 -1.85 9.32 3.38
CA ASP A 148 -1.35 8.07 3.98
C ASP A 148 0.14 7.85 3.73
N PHE A 149 0.97 8.73 4.25
CA PHE A 149 2.42 8.71 4.06
C PHE A 149 3.15 7.59 4.83
N LEU A 150 2.50 6.96 5.82
CA LEU A 150 3.07 5.82 6.54
C LEU A 150 2.84 4.49 5.82
N ASN A 151 1.70 4.34 5.13
CA ASN A 151 1.31 3.10 4.49
C ASN A 151 0.80 3.37 3.05
N PRO A 152 1.62 4.00 2.20
CA PRO A 152 1.20 4.40 0.86
C PRO A 152 0.74 3.21 0.04
N ARG A 153 -0.30 3.43 -0.77
CA ARG A 153 -0.85 2.43 -1.69
C ARG A 153 -0.22 2.60 -3.06
N ASN A 154 -0.08 1.50 -3.78
CA ASN A 154 0.32 1.55 -5.18
C ASN A 154 -0.85 1.11 -6.06
N PRO A 155 -1.49 2.01 -6.82
CA PRO A 155 -2.63 1.68 -7.67
C PRO A 155 -2.31 0.76 -8.85
N LEU A 156 -1.04 0.61 -9.22
CA LEU A 156 -0.60 -0.39 -10.20
C LEU A 156 -0.68 -1.82 -9.66
N PHE A 157 -0.70 -1.97 -8.34
CA PHE A 157 -0.79 -3.24 -7.64
C PHE A 157 -1.91 -3.17 -6.59
N PRO A 158 -3.18 -3.06 -7.00
CA PRO A 158 -4.31 -2.83 -6.07
C PRO A 158 -4.51 -3.97 -5.07
N ASN A 159 -4.01 -5.16 -5.37
CA ASN A 159 -4.04 -6.31 -4.48
C ASN A 159 -2.86 -6.34 -3.48
N ALA A 160 -1.83 -5.51 -3.70
CA ALA A 160 -0.71 -5.42 -2.78
C ALA A 160 -1.20 -4.83 -1.45
N ARG A 161 -0.82 -5.48 -0.35
CA ARG A 161 -1.17 -5.00 0.97
C ARG A 161 -0.21 -3.89 1.37
N PRO A 162 -0.72 -2.74 1.85
CA PRO A 162 0.14 -1.72 2.40
C PRO A 162 0.92 -2.25 3.59
N ARG A 163 2.18 -1.90 3.66
CA ARG A 163 3.10 -2.36 4.70
C ARG A 163 2.72 -1.79 6.06
N GLY A 164 3.00 -2.55 7.13
CA GLY A 164 2.94 -2.03 8.48
C GLY A 164 4.16 -1.15 8.79
N VAL A 165 4.03 -0.31 9.80
CA VAL A 165 5.13 0.45 10.41
C VAL A 165 5.32 0.00 11.85
N LEU A 166 6.56 -0.04 12.32
CA LEU A 166 6.83 -0.25 13.73
C LEU A 166 6.47 1.03 14.48
N GLY A 167 5.54 0.93 15.44
CA GLY A 167 5.06 2.10 16.13
C GLY A 167 4.07 1.80 17.25
N MET A 168 3.50 2.86 17.74
CA MET A 168 2.44 2.84 18.74
C MET A 168 1.45 3.96 18.43
N ASN A 169 0.17 3.72 18.65
CA ASN A 169 -0.84 4.76 18.68
C ASN A 169 -1.73 4.63 19.91
N ALA A 170 -2.29 5.76 20.33
CA ALA A 170 -3.32 5.85 21.34
C ALA A 170 -4.47 6.70 20.80
N SER A 171 -5.66 6.14 20.75
CA SER A 171 -6.88 6.77 20.26
C SER A 171 -7.79 7.07 21.43
N PHE A 172 -8.22 8.31 21.56
CA PHE A 172 -9.15 8.80 22.57
C PHE A 172 -10.48 9.19 21.91
N TYR A 173 -11.58 8.75 22.48
CA TYR A 173 -12.96 8.95 21.99
C TYR A 173 -13.74 9.77 22.99
N PRO A 174 -13.65 11.14 22.97
CA PRO A 174 -14.41 11.99 23.90
C PRO A 174 -15.91 11.90 23.68
N ILE A 175 -16.33 11.69 22.44
CA ILE A 175 -17.72 11.41 22.02
C ILE A 175 -17.66 10.43 20.84
N ASP A 176 -18.76 9.75 20.53
CA ASP A 176 -18.81 8.69 19.49
C ASP A 176 -18.41 9.19 18.09
N SER A 177 -18.65 10.49 17.81
CA SER A 177 -18.34 11.10 16.52
C SER A 177 -16.93 11.69 16.40
N LEU A 178 -16.16 11.74 17.49
CA LEU A 178 -14.82 12.36 17.50
C LEU A 178 -13.76 11.39 18.03
N LYS A 179 -12.74 11.14 17.22
CA LYS A 179 -11.54 10.42 17.60
C LYS A 179 -10.33 11.34 17.55
N LEU A 180 -9.56 11.36 18.62
CA LEU A 180 -8.26 12.00 18.70
C LEU A 180 -7.19 10.91 18.82
N MET A 181 -6.18 10.90 17.96
CA MET A 181 -5.15 9.89 17.99
C MET A 181 -3.76 10.52 18.05
N GLY A 182 -2.97 10.10 19.05
CA GLY A 182 -1.53 10.35 19.08
C GLY A 182 -0.77 9.12 18.58
N PHE A 183 0.30 9.31 17.84
CA PHE A 183 1.11 8.18 17.35
C PHE A 183 2.61 8.48 17.30
N ILE A 184 3.38 7.39 17.37
CA ILE A 184 4.83 7.37 17.14
C ILE A 184 5.10 6.23 16.17
N ALA A 185 5.88 6.48 15.12
CA ALA A 185 6.22 5.49 14.11
C ALA A 185 7.70 5.59 13.70
N ALA A 186 8.27 4.45 13.36
CA ALA A 186 9.60 4.33 12.78
C ALA A 186 9.47 3.75 11.36
N PRO A 187 9.46 4.58 10.30
CA PRO A 187 9.18 4.14 8.93
C PRO A 187 10.30 3.33 8.28
N LYS A 188 11.49 3.34 8.86
CA LYS A 188 12.65 2.53 8.42
C LYS A 188 13.01 1.51 9.47
N ASN A 189 13.80 0.50 9.07
CA ASN A 189 14.28 -0.52 9.99
C ASN A 189 15.12 0.13 11.11
N PRO A 190 14.68 0.12 12.37
CA PRO A 190 15.40 0.76 13.46
C PRO A 190 16.71 0.02 13.81
N LEU A 191 16.96 -1.15 13.20
CA LEU A 191 18.18 -1.94 13.39
C LEU A 191 19.26 -1.57 12.37
N GLU A 192 18.94 -0.83 11.32
CA GLU A 192 19.91 -0.35 10.34
C GLU A 192 20.55 0.97 10.79
N THR A 193 21.86 1.07 10.59
CA THR A 193 22.59 2.32 10.78
C THR A 193 22.21 3.31 9.68
N GLY A 194 21.64 4.46 10.03
CA GLY A 194 21.15 5.46 9.08
C GLY A 194 19.66 5.37 8.78
N GLY A 195 18.90 4.64 9.59
CA GLY A 195 17.44 4.66 9.55
C GLY A 195 16.88 6.07 9.73
N GLY A 196 15.83 6.45 8.99
CA GLY A 196 15.16 7.75 9.11
C GLY A 196 14.70 8.04 10.54
N GLY A 197 14.57 9.32 10.89
CA GLY A 197 14.12 9.75 12.21
C GLY A 197 12.72 9.25 12.54
N GLU A 198 12.46 9.07 13.83
CA GLU A 198 11.14 8.74 14.36
C GLU A 198 10.11 9.80 13.95
N ILE A 199 8.91 9.35 13.66
CA ILE A 199 7.77 10.22 13.33
C ILE A 199 6.84 10.25 14.52
N HIS A 200 6.46 11.44 14.94
CA HIS A 200 5.48 11.71 16.00
C HIS A 200 4.33 12.49 15.39
N GLY A 201 3.11 12.19 15.76
CA GLY A 201 1.99 12.92 15.20
C GLY A 201 0.72 12.82 15.99
N LEU A 202 -0.22 13.66 15.57
CA LEU A 202 -1.58 13.76 16.11
C LEU A 202 -2.54 13.75 14.93
N SER A 203 -3.65 13.04 15.05
CA SER A 203 -4.78 13.18 14.13
C SER A 203 -6.08 13.37 14.87
N MET A 204 -7.01 14.04 14.21
CA MET A 204 -8.39 14.23 14.62
C MET A 204 -9.30 13.72 13.52
N ASP A 205 -10.20 12.82 13.84
CA ASP A 205 -11.25 12.32 12.95
C ASP A 205 -12.61 12.74 13.51
N GLN A 206 -13.36 13.53 12.75
CA GLN A 206 -14.72 13.93 13.07
C GLN A 206 -15.68 13.30 12.06
N HIS A 207 -16.70 12.61 12.54
CA HIS A 207 -17.71 11.96 11.73
C HIS A 207 -19.09 12.62 11.94
N TRP A 208 -19.79 12.83 10.83
CA TRP A 208 -21.19 13.24 10.77
C TRP A 208 -21.97 12.21 9.94
N ASP A 209 -23.27 12.28 9.91
CA ASP A 209 -24.10 11.28 9.20
C ASP A 209 -23.69 11.02 7.76
N ARG A 210 -23.29 12.08 7.03
CA ARG A 210 -22.96 12.01 5.59
C ARG A 210 -21.59 12.57 5.25
N ALA A 211 -20.78 12.91 6.23
CA ALA A 211 -19.47 13.48 6.01
C ALA A 211 -18.49 13.06 7.10
N SER A 212 -17.23 13.03 6.76
CA SER A 212 -16.14 12.79 7.68
C SER A 212 -14.97 13.71 7.35
N LEU A 213 -14.36 14.27 8.38
CA LEU A 213 -13.20 15.14 8.29
C LEU A 213 -12.06 14.55 9.11
N GLN A 214 -10.89 14.44 8.52
CA GLN A 214 -9.67 14.12 9.24
C GLN A 214 -8.67 15.27 9.09
N ALA A 215 -8.07 15.68 10.19
CA ALA A 215 -6.93 16.57 10.22
C ALA A 215 -5.74 15.84 10.85
N LEU A 216 -4.55 16.08 10.31
CA LEU A 216 -3.31 15.39 10.69
C LEU A 216 -2.16 16.39 10.79
N TYR A 217 -1.36 16.23 11.84
CA TYR A 217 -0.02 16.82 11.92
C TYR A 217 0.98 15.73 12.29
N ALA A 218 2.13 15.70 11.61
CA ALA A 218 3.23 14.82 11.94
C ALA A 218 4.57 15.55 11.83
N PHE A 219 5.47 15.20 12.72
CA PHE A 219 6.85 15.66 12.73
C PHE A 219 7.78 14.47 12.68
N GLN A 220 8.67 14.46 11.72
CA GLN A 220 9.75 13.47 11.60
C GLN A 220 11.06 14.08 12.10
N ASN A 221 11.65 13.43 13.09
CA ASN A 221 12.95 13.84 13.61
C ASN A 221 14.02 13.87 12.51
N PRO A 222 14.96 14.80 12.56
CA PRO A 222 16.08 14.81 11.64
C PRO A 222 16.88 13.51 11.76
N ASP A 223 17.27 12.99 10.62
CA ASP A 223 18.24 11.92 10.49
C ASP A 223 19.66 12.53 10.51
N THR A 224 20.68 11.72 10.79
CA THR A 224 22.08 12.14 10.70
C THR A 224 22.49 12.59 9.28
N VAL A 225 21.72 12.26 8.27
CA VAL A 225 21.93 12.63 6.86
C VAL A 225 21.14 13.90 6.47
N PHE A 226 19.97 14.14 7.13
CA PHE A 226 19.12 15.29 6.89
C PHE A 226 19.09 16.16 8.14
N GLY A 227 19.82 17.27 8.13
CA GLY A 227 20.06 18.13 9.30
C GLY A 227 18.83 18.80 9.91
N GLN A 228 17.68 18.78 9.24
CA GLN A 228 16.43 19.40 9.71
C GLN A 228 15.26 18.42 9.71
N GLY A 229 14.31 18.64 10.64
CA GLY A 229 13.09 17.83 10.73
C GLY A 229 12.08 18.11 9.60
N ILE A 230 11.21 17.15 9.36
CA ILE A 230 10.17 17.25 8.33
C ILE A 230 8.82 17.41 9.02
N HIS A 231 8.06 18.44 8.65
CA HIS A 231 6.69 18.65 9.13
C HIS A 231 5.70 18.23 8.04
N ARG A 232 4.62 17.54 8.43
CA ARG A 232 3.55 17.15 7.54
C ARG A 232 2.21 17.61 8.12
N PHE A 233 1.38 18.20 7.25
CA PHE A 233 0.03 18.66 7.55
C PHE A 233 -0.92 17.96 6.58
N GLY A 234 -1.84 17.17 7.10
CA GLY A 234 -2.84 16.46 6.31
C GLY A 234 -4.24 16.97 6.59
N LEU A 235 -5.06 17.02 5.55
CA LEU A 235 -6.48 17.28 5.64
C LEU A 235 -7.22 16.37 4.67
N SER A 236 -8.25 15.69 5.16
CA SER A 236 -9.04 14.78 4.34
C SER A 236 -10.53 14.96 4.64
N LEU A 237 -11.33 15.00 3.60
CA LEU A 237 -12.78 15.13 3.66
C LEU A 237 -13.41 14.00 2.84
N LYS A 238 -14.40 13.32 3.41
CA LYS A 238 -15.28 12.40 2.70
C LYS A 238 -16.73 12.87 2.88
N ALA A 239 -17.51 12.82 1.80
CA ALA A 239 -18.95 13.09 1.84
C ALA A 239 -19.72 12.06 1.00
N ASP A 240 -20.82 11.54 1.55
CA ASP A 240 -21.69 10.56 0.91
C ASP A 240 -23.10 11.17 0.81
N ILE A 241 -23.37 11.93 -0.28
CA ILE A 241 -24.64 12.63 -0.56
C ILE A 241 -25.32 12.04 -1.76
N GLU A 242 -25.49 11.13 -2.28
CA GLU A 242 -25.87 10.47 -3.54
C GLU A 242 -24.63 10.07 -4.33
N LEU A 243 -23.71 11.01 -4.50
CA LEU A 243 -22.37 10.80 -5.03
C LEU A 243 -21.40 10.72 -3.84
N GLY A 244 -20.61 9.67 -3.77
CA GLY A 244 -19.45 9.62 -2.88
C GLY A 244 -18.38 10.61 -3.37
N PHE A 245 -17.89 11.45 -2.47
CA PHE A 245 -16.86 12.44 -2.78
C PHE A 245 -15.74 12.39 -1.77
N VAL A 246 -14.50 12.48 -2.23
CA VAL A 246 -13.30 12.50 -1.40
C VAL A 246 -12.38 13.62 -1.84
N LEU A 247 -11.90 14.38 -0.85
CA LEU A 247 -10.73 15.25 -0.97
C LEU A 247 -9.70 14.79 0.04
N ASP A 248 -8.45 14.67 -0.40
CA ASP A 248 -7.35 14.22 0.44
C ASP A 248 -6.09 15.01 0.13
N GLY A 249 -5.47 15.62 1.12
CA GLY A 249 -4.33 16.48 0.93
C GLY A 249 -3.26 16.31 2.00
N LEU A 250 -2.01 16.36 1.58
CA LEU A 250 -0.84 16.38 2.43
C LEU A 250 0.11 17.50 2.00
N TYR A 251 0.50 18.34 2.93
CA TYR A 251 1.57 19.29 2.74
C TYR A 251 2.79 18.89 3.57
N THR A 252 3.92 18.70 2.90
CA THR A 252 5.18 18.35 3.51
C THR A 252 6.13 19.53 3.46
N LEU A 253 6.53 20.02 4.61
CA LEU A 253 7.52 21.05 4.76
C LEU A 253 8.86 20.41 5.13
N ASN A 254 9.81 20.48 4.19
CA ASN A 254 11.20 20.11 4.40
C ASN A 254 12.05 21.33 4.08
N PRO A 255 12.59 22.03 5.09
CA PRO A 255 13.30 23.28 4.89
C PRO A 255 14.53 23.22 3.99
N GLU A 256 15.10 22.03 3.77
CA GLU A 256 16.30 21.86 2.96
C GLU A 256 16.02 21.46 1.50
N LYS A 257 14.84 20.90 1.21
CA LYS A 257 14.63 20.22 -0.08
C LYS A 257 13.34 20.57 -0.81
N VAL A 258 12.35 21.12 -0.12
CA VAL A 258 11.00 21.30 -0.67
C VAL A 258 10.52 22.70 -0.37
N GLU A 259 10.31 23.49 -1.43
CA GLU A 259 9.77 24.84 -1.35
C GLU A 259 8.42 24.94 -2.07
N GLY A 260 7.50 25.69 -1.50
CA GLY A 260 6.24 26.04 -2.15
C GLY A 260 5.35 24.84 -2.47
N ILE A 261 4.87 24.77 -3.70
CA ILE A 261 3.91 23.78 -4.19
C ILE A 261 4.50 22.36 -4.28
N ASP A 262 5.81 22.23 -4.31
CA ASP A 262 6.49 20.93 -4.40
C ASP A 262 6.28 20.05 -3.15
N GLY A 263 5.90 20.67 -2.03
CA GLY A 263 5.52 19.94 -0.82
C GLY A 263 4.08 19.43 -0.79
N LEU A 264 3.27 19.81 -1.78
CA LEU A 264 1.83 19.54 -1.79
C LEU A 264 1.49 18.28 -2.58
N SER A 265 0.71 17.39 -1.97
CA SER A 265 0.02 16.28 -2.63
C SER A 265 -1.47 16.42 -2.39
N LEU A 266 -2.27 16.35 -3.46
CA LEU A 266 -3.73 16.49 -3.39
C LEU A 266 -4.40 15.38 -4.18
N GLY A 267 -5.35 14.67 -3.54
CA GLY A 267 -6.25 13.73 -4.17
C GLY A 267 -7.68 14.29 -4.19
N ALA A 268 -8.39 14.11 -5.30
CA ALA A 268 -9.81 14.38 -5.40
C ALA A 268 -10.50 13.23 -6.14
N GLY A 269 -11.55 12.67 -5.54
CA GLY A 269 -12.22 11.52 -6.10
C GLY A 269 -13.72 11.57 -5.95
N PHE A 270 -14.39 10.82 -6.81
CA PHE A 270 -15.81 10.55 -6.67
C PHE A 270 -16.11 9.09 -7.01
N ASP A 271 -17.15 8.58 -6.42
CA ASP A 271 -17.68 7.26 -6.73
C ASP A 271 -19.21 7.27 -6.78
N TYR A 272 -19.74 6.34 -7.59
CA TYR A 272 -21.18 6.21 -7.75
C TYR A 272 -21.60 4.78 -8.11
N SER A 273 -22.75 4.36 -7.58
CA SER A 273 -23.35 3.06 -7.89
C SER A 273 -24.59 3.23 -8.76
N LEU A 274 -24.60 2.55 -9.90
CA LEU A 274 -25.68 2.56 -10.90
C LEU A 274 -26.38 1.19 -10.95
N PHE A 275 -27.56 1.15 -11.54
CA PHE A 275 -28.33 -0.09 -11.79
C PHE A 275 -28.53 -0.93 -10.52
N GLY A 276 -28.92 -0.27 -9.42
CA GLY A 276 -29.14 -0.98 -8.14
C GLY A 276 -27.88 -1.53 -7.49
N GLY A 277 -26.69 -1.05 -7.91
CA GLY A 277 -25.40 -1.48 -7.38
C GLY A 277 -24.66 -2.49 -8.27
N ASP A 278 -25.22 -2.86 -9.43
CA ASP A 278 -24.56 -3.76 -10.36
C ASP A 278 -23.36 -3.11 -11.07
N LEU A 279 -23.39 -1.80 -11.27
CA LEU A 279 -22.27 -1.04 -11.80
C LEU A 279 -21.79 -0.01 -10.77
N TYR A 280 -20.58 -0.18 -10.31
CA TYR A 280 -19.87 0.81 -9.49
C TYR A 280 -18.79 1.48 -10.33
N VAL A 281 -18.73 2.81 -10.30
CA VAL A 281 -17.72 3.62 -10.95
C VAL A 281 -16.98 4.47 -9.93
N LEU A 282 -15.68 4.64 -10.12
CA LEU A 282 -14.84 5.52 -9.30
C LEU A 282 -13.83 6.21 -10.19
N ALA A 283 -13.61 7.50 -9.95
CA ALA A 283 -12.48 8.22 -10.50
C ALA A 283 -11.79 9.02 -9.39
N GLU A 284 -10.47 9.02 -9.39
CA GLU A 284 -9.66 9.73 -8.41
C GLU A 284 -8.45 10.38 -9.11
N TYR A 285 -8.35 11.69 -9.01
CA TYR A 285 -7.24 12.49 -9.51
C TYR A 285 -6.20 12.68 -8.41
N LEU A 286 -4.92 12.68 -8.80
CA LEU A 286 -3.79 13.01 -7.94
C LEU A 286 -3.00 14.16 -8.56
N PHE A 287 -2.78 15.20 -7.77
CA PHE A 287 -1.69 16.14 -7.94
C PHE A 287 -0.54 15.75 -6.99
N ASN A 288 0.62 15.44 -7.55
CA ASN A 288 1.82 15.09 -6.83
C ASN A 288 2.86 16.19 -7.05
N GLY A 289 2.90 17.22 -6.19
CA GLY A 289 3.82 18.35 -6.31
C GLY A 289 5.27 17.92 -6.18
N SER A 290 5.52 16.86 -5.42
CA SER A 290 6.84 16.30 -5.21
C SER A 290 7.15 15.23 -6.25
N SER A 291 7.38 15.64 -7.49
CA SER A 291 7.75 14.74 -8.59
C SER A 291 9.14 14.11 -8.45
N SER A 292 9.95 14.50 -7.44
CA SER A 292 11.22 13.85 -7.20
C SER A 292 11.04 12.54 -6.45
N ALA A 293 11.58 11.46 -7.00
CA ALA A 293 11.51 10.08 -6.50
C ALA A 293 12.02 9.86 -5.05
N THR A 294 12.60 10.86 -4.44
CA THR A 294 13.06 10.85 -3.04
C THR A 294 12.00 11.32 -2.05
N ALA A 295 10.91 11.82 -2.55
CA ALA A 295 9.91 12.45 -1.73
C ALA A 295 8.77 11.49 -1.44
N LEU A 296 8.70 11.09 -0.26
CA LEU A 296 7.58 11.39 0.60
C LEU A 296 6.37 10.47 0.41
N GLY A 297 6.60 9.17 0.34
CA GLY A 297 5.61 8.28 0.86
C GLY A 297 4.61 7.64 -0.08
N PHE A 298 4.58 7.95 -1.36
CA PHE A 298 3.87 7.10 -2.30
C PHE A 298 4.74 5.88 -2.62
N GLY A 299 4.29 4.67 -2.31
CA GLY A 299 5.02 3.41 -2.49
C GLY A 299 5.32 3.05 -3.96
N GLY A 300 5.46 4.03 -4.83
CA GLY A 300 5.82 3.92 -6.23
C GLY A 300 6.72 5.08 -6.64
N ASN A 301 7.51 4.88 -7.68
CA ASN A 301 8.33 5.93 -8.29
C ASN A 301 7.45 6.80 -9.20
N TRP A 302 6.53 7.53 -8.62
CA TRP A 302 5.66 8.46 -9.35
C TRP A 302 6.44 9.75 -9.61
N SER A 303 6.95 9.91 -10.83
CA SER A 303 7.86 10.99 -11.21
C SER A 303 7.17 12.20 -11.82
N ASN A 304 5.92 12.08 -12.19
CA ASN A 304 5.09 13.15 -12.77
C ASN A 304 4.17 13.80 -11.71
N ASN A 305 3.49 14.88 -12.10
CA ASN A 305 2.68 15.67 -11.19
C ASN A 305 1.19 15.31 -11.25
N HIS A 306 0.66 14.92 -12.41
CA HIS A 306 -0.77 14.82 -12.66
C HIS A 306 -1.20 13.43 -13.09
N TYR A 307 -2.00 12.76 -12.28
CA TYR A 307 -2.51 11.41 -12.56
C TYR A 307 -4.02 11.35 -12.39
N LEU A 308 -4.65 10.48 -13.16
CA LEU A 308 -6.04 10.10 -13.02
C LEU A 308 -6.16 8.58 -12.96
N TYR A 309 -6.82 8.08 -11.95
CA TYR A 309 -7.28 6.70 -11.89
C TYR A 309 -8.77 6.65 -12.18
N GLY A 310 -9.18 5.72 -13.03
CA GLY A 310 -10.60 5.43 -13.27
C GLY A 310 -10.85 3.94 -13.15
N THR A 311 -11.96 3.54 -12.56
CA THR A 311 -12.40 2.15 -12.52
C THR A 311 -13.90 2.02 -12.64
N ALA A 312 -14.32 0.94 -13.31
CA ALA A 312 -15.71 0.50 -13.40
C ALA A 312 -15.78 -0.97 -13.02
N LEU A 313 -16.56 -1.31 -12.01
CA LEU A 313 -16.83 -2.68 -11.61
C LEU A 313 -18.26 -3.02 -12.00
N TYR A 314 -18.43 -4.02 -12.85
CA TYR A 314 -19.73 -4.53 -13.27
C TYR A 314 -19.96 -5.95 -12.74
N ARG A 315 -21.05 -6.15 -12.03
CA ARG A 315 -21.49 -7.46 -11.51
C ARG A 315 -22.46 -8.11 -12.47
N PHE A 316 -22.05 -9.18 -13.12
CA PHE A 316 -22.96 -10.00 -13.96
C PHE A 316 -23.93 -10.80 -13.09
N ASN A 317 -23.46 -11.27 -11.95
CA ASN A 317 -24.21 -12.01 -10.94
C ASN A 317 -23.39 -12.07 -9.63
N TYR A 318 -23.88 -12.80 -8.64
CA TYR A 318 -23.22 -12.95 -7.32
C TYR A 318 -21.82 -13.59 -7.38
N HIS A 319 -21.53 -14.37 -8.43
CA HIS A 319 -20.28 -15.11 -8.57
C HIS A 319 -19.30 -14.47 -9.55
N CYS A 320 -19.79 -13.61 -10.45
CA CYS A 320 -18.99 -13.10 -11.56
C CYS A 320 -19.02 -11.59 -11.63
N ASN A 321 -17.83 -10.96 -11.65
CA ASN A 321 -17.69 -9.53 -11.89
C ASN A 321 -16.51 -9.23 -12.81
N LEU A 322 -16.60 -8.11 -13.53
CA LEU A 322 -15.57 -7.55 -14.36
C LEU A 322 -15.17 -6.19 -13.80
N VAL A 323 -13.90 -5.98 -13.59
CA VAL A 323 -13.31 -4.70 -13.20
C VAL A 323 -12.50 -4.17 -14.37
N LEU A 324 -12.85 -3.00 -14.88
CA LEU A 324 -12.08 -2.27 -15.87
C LEU A 324 -11.46 -1.07 -15.17
N SER A 325 -10.16 -0.91 -15.27
CA SER A 325 -9.46 0.20 -14.62
C SER A 325 -8.38 0.77 -15.53
N THR A 326 -8.03 2.03 -15.29
CA THR A 326 -6.91 2.68 -15.98
C THR A 326 -6.24 3.69 -15.06
N ILE A 327 -4.93 3.81 -15.20
CA ILE A 327 -4.17 4.95 -14.70
C ILE A 327 -3.73 5.74 -15.92
N PHE A 328 -3.89 7.06 -15.86
CA PHE A 328 -3.47 7.99 -16.88
C PHE A 328 -2.55 9.05 -16.26
N CYS A 329 -1.42 9.32 -16.89
CA CYS A 329 -0.52 10.41 -16.58
C CYS A 329 -0.70 11.53 -17.62
N PHE A 330 -1.06 12.74 -17.16
CA PHE A 330 -1.30 13.87 -18.06
C PHE A 330 -0.01 14.51 -18.55
N ASP A 331 1.07 14.42 -17.79
CA ASP A 331 2.33 15.11 -18.07
C ASP A 331 3.08 14.49 -19.26
N ASP A 332 3.03 13.17 -19.38
CA ASP A 332 3.70 12.44 -20.46
C ASP A 332 2.74 11.66 -21.38
N LEU A 333 1.42 11.82 -21.15
CA LEU A 333 0.34 11.17 -21.90
C LEU A 333 0.49 9.63 -21.96
N SER A 334 1.05 9.04 -20.91
CA SER A 334 1.09 7.59 -20.75
C SER A 334 -0.11 7.08 -19.98
N PHE A 335 -0.50 5.83 -20.23
CA PHE A 335 -1.61 5.21 -19.52
C PHE A 335 -1.48 3.70 -19.47
N SER A 336 -2.10 3.11 -18.47
CA SER A 336 -2.04 1.68 -18.24
C SER A 336 -3.44 1.14 -17.92
N PRO A 337 -4.24 0.76 -18.95
CA PRO A 337 -5.51 0.09 -18.76
C PRO A 337 -5.28 -1.35 -18.31
N PHE A 338 -6.18 -1.82 -17.45
CA PHE A 338 -6.23 -3.22 -17.04
C PHE A 338 -7.68 -3.67 -16.84
N ALA A 339 -7.90 -4.95 -17.11
CA ALA A 339 -9.19 -5.60 -16.95
C ALA A 339 -9.00 -6.83 -16.06
N THR A 340 -9.86 -7.01 -15.06
CA THR A 340 -9.86 -8.17 -14.19
C THR A 340 -11.22 -8.81 -14.18
N LEU A 341 -11.31 -10.08 -14.60
CA LEU A 341 -12.47 -10.92 -14.44
C LEU A 341 -12.30 -11.76 -13.18
N ASN A 342 -13.26 -11.69 -12.26
CA ASN A 342 -13.29 -12.49 -11.05
C ASN A 342 -14.49 -13.44 -11.11
N TYR A 343 -14.27 -14.70 -10.73
CA TYR A 343 -15.29 -15.72 -10.64
C TYR A 343 -15.17 -16.51 -9.33
N GLU A 344 -16.19 -16.45 -8.48
CA GLU A 344 -16.27 -17.23 -7.24
C GLU A 344 -16.91 -18.58 -7.54
N LEU A 345 -16.15 -19.66 -7.45
CA LEU A 345 -16.63 -21.03 -7.67
C LEU A 345 -17.49 -21.53 -6.51
N PHE A 346 -17.03 -21.25 -5.29
CA PHE A 346 -17.74 -21.52 -4.03
C PHE A 346 -17.21 -20.59 -2.95
N GLN A 347 -17.90 -20.52 -1.82
CA GLN A 347 -17.53 -19.63 -0.73
C GLN A 347 -16.06 -19.81 -0.32
N GLY A 348 -15.28 -18.75 -0.45
CA GLY A 348 -13.86 -18.71 -0.11
C GLY A 348 -12.92 -19.13 -1.24
N PHE A 349 -13.41 -19.69 -2.37
CA PHE A 349 -12.55 -20.03 -3.51
C PHE A 349 -12.95 -19.24 -4.76
N SER A 350 -12.01 -18.46 -5.29
CA SER A 350 -12.22 -17.62 -6.47
C SER A 350 -11.09 -17.76 -7.50
N LEU A 351 -11.45 -17.62 -8.75
CA LEU A 351 -10.53 -17.49 -9.88
C LEU A 351 -10.49 -16.03 -10.34
N ASN A 352 -9.34 -15.56 -10.77
CA ASN A 352 -9.19 -14.25 -11.37
C ASN A 352 -8.34 -14.33 -12.65
N LEU A 353 -8.66 -13.47 -13.61
CA LEU A 353 -7.89 -13.27 -14.82
C LEU A 353 -7.70 -11.77 -15.02
N THR A 354 -6.47 -11.31 -14.98
CA THR A 354 -6.13 -9.90 -15.18
C THR A 354 -5.28 -9.76 -16.45
N ALA A 355 -5.65 -8.80 -17.29
CA ALA A 355 -4.84 -8.35 -18.42
C ALA A 355 -4.52 -6.88 -18.25
N ARG A 356 -3.27 -6.48 -18.48
CA ARG A 356 -2.78 -5.11 -18.40
C ARG A 356 -2.02 -4.75 -19.65
N LEU A 357 -2.22 -3.53 -20.16
CA LEU A 357 -1.64 -3.03 -21.40
C LEU A 357 -1.01 -1.65 -21.17
N PRO A 358 0.29 -1.59 -20.80
CA PRO A 358 1.01 -0.32 -20.69
C PRO A 358 1.12 0.39 -22.05
N MET A 359 0.84 1.68 -22.10
CA MET A 359 0.87 2.49 -23.33
C MET A 359 1.47 3.87 -23.08
N ASP A 360 2.15 4.41 -24.09
CA ASP A 360 2.72 5.76 -24.09
C ASP A 360 2.74 6.36 -25.50
N GLN A 361 3.18 7.60 -25.63
CA GLN A 361 3.33 8.25 -26.94
C GLN A 361 4.31 7.53 -27.87
N LYS A 362 5.38 6.93 -27.32
CA LYS A 362 6.35 6.17 -28.11
C LYS A 362 5.70 4.97 -28.79
N THR A 363 4.85 4.26 -28.06
CA THR A 363 4.10 3.11 -28.55
C THR A 363 3.03 3.49 -29.58
N LEU A 364 2.33 4.62 -29.35
CA LEU A 364 1.19 5.02 -30.18
C LEU A 364 1.62 5.72 -31.47
N ASN A 365 2.64 6.59 -31.43
CA ASN A 365 2.98 7.48 -32.55
C ASN A 365 4.47 7.75 -32.74
N GLY A 366 5.34 7.00 -32.03
CA GLY A 366 6.80 7.19 -32.09
C GLY A 366 7.32 8.39 -31.29
N GLY A 367 6.49 8.96 -30.40
CA GLY A 367 6.87 10.08 -29.52
C GLY A 367 7.81 9.65 -28.39
N LYS A 368 7.69 10.30 -27.21
CA LYS A 368 8.52 10.00 -26.04
C LYS A 368 7.97 8.81 -25.25
N ALA A 369 8.89 8.10 -24.58
CA ALA A 369 8.52 7.09 -23.58
C ALA A 369 7.89 7.78 -22.37
N GLY A 370 6.83 7.18 -21.83
CA GLY A 370 6.11 7.67 -20.65
C GLY A 370 6.24 6.73 -19.46
N GLU A 371 5.98 7.24 -18.27
CA GLU A 371 6.13 6.51 -17.00
C GLU A 371 5.28 5.24 -16.91
N LEU A 372 4.08 5.27 -17.47
CA LEU A 372 3.15 4.13 -17.48
C LEU A 372 3.25 3.27 -18.75
N GLY A 373 4.20 3.60 -19.62
CA GLY A 373 4.41 2.95 -20.91
C GLY A 373 5.10 1.58 -20.81
N PRO A 374 5.27 0.92 -21.97
CA PRO A 374 5.94 -0.38 -22.05
C PRO A 374 7.38 -0.39 -21.56
N VAL A 375 8.09 0.73 -21.73
CA VAL A 375 9.48 0.92 -21.28
C VAL A 375 9.53 2.24 -20.52
N PRO A 376 9.18 2.24 -19.23
CA PRO A 376 9.15 3.49 -18.48
C PRO A 376 10.57 4.08 -18.33
N PRO A 377 10.70 5.42 -18.31
CA PRO A 377 11.98 6.08 -18.09
C PRO A 377 12.52 5.73 -16.69
N ARG A 378 13.83 5.86 -16.52
CA ARG A 378 14.46 5.69 -15.21
C ARG A 378 14.12 6.86 -14.28
N PRO A 379 14.14 6.65 -12.95
CA PRO A 379 13.90 7.72 -11.96
C PRO A 379 14.89 8.89 -12.07
N ASP A 380 16.09 8.67 -12.63
CA ASP A 380 17.12 9.70 -12.89
C ASP A 380 16.86 10.50 -14.19
N GLY A 381 15.76 10.24 -14.89
CA GLY A 381 15.40 10.85 -16.16
C GLY A 381 16.09 10.24 -17.38
N GLY A 382 16.85 9.17 -17.19
CA GLY A 382 17.46 8.40 -18.28
C GLY A 382 16.44 7.53 -19.02
N GLU A 383 16.81 7.04 -20.21
CA GLU A 383 15.97 6.09 -20.94
C GLU A 383 15.92 4.73 -20.24
N GLY A 384 14.72 4.22 -20.02
CA GLY A 384 14.50 2.85 -19.58
C GLY A 384 14.90 1.86 -20.69
N THR A 385 15.44 0.73 -20.28
CA THR A 385 15.91 -0.29 -21.22
C THR A 385 15.01 -1.51 -21.29
N ALA A 386 14.22 -1.77 -20.24
CA ALA A 386 13.40 -2.96 -20.14
C ALA A 386 12.01 -2.66 -19.56
N GLY A 387 11.01 -3.38 -20.01
CA GLY A 387 9.64 -3.26 -19.55
C GLY A 387 8.71 -4.33 -20.12
N ALA A 388 7.41 -4.04 -20.16
CA ALA A 388 6.37 -4.96 -20.61
C ALA A 388 5.41 -4.31 -21.62
N LYS A 389 5.20 -4.94 -22.76
CA LYS A 389 4.14 -4.54 -23.72
C LYS A 389 2.76 -4.99 -23.26
N PHE A 390 2.73 -6.13 -22.57
CA PHE A 390 1.49 -6.79 -22.21
C PHE A 390 1.72 -7.75 -21.03
N ILE A 391 0.79 -7.77 -20.08
CA ILE A 391 0.87 -8.62 -18.89
C ILE A 391 -0.46 -9.36 -18.74
N ILE A 392 -0.42 -10.68 -18.57
CA ILE A 392 -1.57 -11.49 -18.18
C ILE A 392 -1.24 -12.21 -16.88
N ASN A 393 -2.17 -12.16 -15.94
CA ASN A 393 -2.11 -12.90 -14.70
C ASN A 393 -3.39 -13.72 -14.55
N ALA A 394 -3.26 -15.02 -14.37
CA ALA A 394 -4.36 -15.92 -14.04
C ALA A 394 -4.14 -16.49 -12.65
N GLY A 395 -5.11 -16.31 -11.75
CA GLY A 395 -4.94 -16.68 -10.36
C GLY A 395 -6.11 -17.47 -9.79
N ALA A 396 -5.79 -18.25 -8.76
CA ALA A 396 -6.74 -18.94 -7.90
C ALA A 396 -6.48 -18.53 -6.45
N ARG A 397 -7.54 -18.16 -5.75
CA ARG A 397 -7.48 -17.68 -4.36
C ARG A 397 -8.36 -18.53 -3.47
N LEU A 398 -7.81 -19.02 -2.36
CA LEU A 398 -8.53 -19.69 -1.29
C LEU A 398 -8.44 -18.90 0.01
N ARG A 399 -9.59 -18.68 0.68
CA ARG A 399 -9.69 -18.08 2.02
C ARG A 399 -10.19 -19.11 3.01
N PHE A 400 -9.60 -19.18 4.19
CA PHE A 400 -9.94 -20.11 5.26
C PHE A 400 -9.83 -19.48 6.66
#